data_ad49eba0bb83dbedb0bcb887933fa1cf
#
_entry.id   ad49eba0bb83dbedb0bcb887933fa1cf
#
_cell.length_a   1.000
_cell.length_b   1.000
_cell.length_c   1.000
_cell.angle_alpha   90.00
_cell.angle_beta   90.00
_cell.angle_gamma   90.00
#
_symmetry.space_group_name_H-M   'P 1'
#
loop_
_entity.id
_entity.type
_entity.pdbx_description
1 polymer ?
#
loop_
_entity_poly.entity_id
_entity_poly.type
_entity_poly.pdbx_seq_one_letter_code
_entity_poly.pdbx_strand_id
1 'polypeptide(L)'
;FSFDDDTEEAQNAYDELRATLASAPIVPELNNQRVKIAGFIVPLDFDFDTETFQTFLLVPYFGACIHTPPPPSNQIVHVTSSSALKQEWLDYAVWATGLLSTQSKDSPQAFAGYSMQNVTLEEYSEDESE
;
A
#
# COMPACT_ATOMS: atom_id res chain seq x y z
N PHE A 1 -8.98 21.50 -10.10
CA PHE A 1 -8.89 20.51 -11.15
C PHE A 1 -10.00 19.47 -10.97
N SER A 2 -10.80 19.25 -11.99
CA SER A 2 -11.94 18.34 -11.91
C SER A 2 -11.78 17.17 -12.85
N PHE A 3 -12.05 15.96 -12.33
CA PHE A 3 -11.99 14.73 -13.12
C PHE A 3 -13.39 14.16 -13.41
N ASP A 4 -14.43 14.88 -13.05
CA ASP A 4 -15.79 14.44 -13.33
C ASP A 4 -16.25 14.81 -14.73
N ASP A 5 -15.37 15.37 -15.53
CA ASP A 5 -15.61 15.72 -16.90
C ASP A 5 -15.16 14.57 -17.82
N ASP A 6 -16.03 14.17 -18.73
CA ASP A 6 -15.75 13.07 -19.65
C ASP A 6 -14.95 13.51 -20.88
N THR A 7 -14.35 14.69 -20.86
CA THR A 7 -13.57 15.15 -21.99
C THR A 7 -12.29 14.36 -22.15
N GLU A 8 -11.78 14.34 -23.37
CA GLU A 8 -10.50 13.71 -23.68
C GLU A 8 -9.36 14.37 -22.89
N GLU A 9 -9.44 15.70 -22.70
CA GLU A 9 -8.45 16.43 -21.91
C GLU A 9 -8.38 15.95 -20.47
N ALA A 10 -9.53 15.78 -19.84
CA ALA A 10 -9.59 15.33 -18.45
C ALA A 10 -9.07 13.91 -18.33
N GLN A 11 -9.42 13.04 -19.29
CA GLN A 11 -8.95 11.66 -19.29
C GLN A 11 -7.44 11.59 -19.45
N ASN A 12 -6.87 12.39 -20.34
CA ASN A 12 -5.42 12.43 -20.56
C ASN A 12 -4.68 12.93 -19.33
N ALA A 13 -5.22 13.92 -18.66
CA ALA A 13 -4.61 14.44 -17.42
C ALA A 13 -4.63 13.39 -16.32
N TYR A 14 -5.70 12.63 -16.19
CA TYR A 14 -5.80 11.57 -15.21
C TYR A 14 -4.79 10.46 -15.51
N ASP A 15 -4.67 10.06 -16.77
CA ASP A 15 -3.74 9.00 -17.19
C ASP A 15 -2.30 9.42 -16.94
N GLU A 16 -1.97 10.67 -17.20
CA GLU A 16 -0.64 11.22 -16.94
C GLU A 16 -0.33 11.20 -15.45
N LEU A 17 -1.30 11.59 -14.61
CA LEU A 17 -1.12 11.58 -13.17
C LEU A 17 -0.84 10.17 -12.67
N ARG A 18 -1.62 9.19 -13.14
CA ARG A 18 -1.42 7.79 -12.73
C ARG A 18 -0.03 7.28 -13.14
N ALA A 19 0.42 7.59 -14.33
CA ALA A 19 1.74 7.17 -14.80
C ALA A 19 2.84 7.80 -13.95
N THR A 20 2.69 9.08 -13.60
CA THR A 20 3.66 9.78 -12.77
C THR A 20 3.72 9.15 -11.36
N LEU A 21 2.56 8.86 -10.77
CA LEU A 21 2.51 8.26 -9.44
C LEU A 21 3.11 6.85 -9.45
N ALA A 22 2.89 6.10 -10.52
CA ALA A 22 3.40 4.73 -10.62
C ALA A 22 4.92 4.68 -10.82
N SER A 23 5.53 5.77 -11.30
CA SER A 23 6.96 5.81 -11.58
C SER A 23 7.74 6.63 -10.54
N ALA A 24 7.18 6.88 -9.37
CA ALA A 24 7.86 7.63 -8.32
C ALA A 24 9.16 6.95 -7.90
N PRO A 25 10.23 7.72 -7.64
CA PRO A 25 11.54 7.12 -7.33
C PRO A 25 11.55 6.40 -5.99
N ILE A 26 12.33 5.34 -5.91
CA ILE A 26 12.54 4.57 -4.68
C ILE A 26 13.97 4.80 -4.18
N VAL A 27 14.21 4.38 -2.93
CA VAL A 27 15.53 4.47 -2.30
C VAL A 27 16.19 3.10 -2.36
N PRO A 28 17.17 2.89 -3.24
CA PRO A 28 17.76 1.55 -3.42
C PRO A 28 18.44 1.00 -2.16
N GLU A 29 18.91 1.88 -1.30
CA GLU A 29 19.59 1.47 -0.07
C GLU A 29 18.67 0.76 0.91
N LEU A 30 17.36 0.90 0.75
CA LEU A 30 16.38 0.22 1.61
C LEU A 30 16.23 -1.25 1.26
N ASN A 31 16.79 -1.70 0.14
CA ASN A 31 16.68 -3.11 -0.26
C ASN A 31 17.34 -4.01 0.77
N ASN A 32 16.62 -5.07 1.17
CA ASN A 32 17.06 -6.05 2.16
C ASN A 32 17.25 -5.48 3.57
N GLN A 33 16.59 -4.35 3.87
CA GLN A 33 16.62 -3.77 5.20
C GLN A 33 15.38 -4.18 5.98
N ARG A 34 15.56 -4.46 7.27
CA ARG A 34 14.42 -4.71 8.14
C ARG A 34 13.92 -3.36 8.63
N VAL A 35 12.64 -3.08 8.38
CA VAL A 35 12.07 -1.76 8.68
C VAL A 35 10.75 -1.90 9.42
N LYS A 36 10.35 -0.81 10.08
CA LYS A 36 9.07 -0.70 10.77
C LYS A 36 8.35 0.50 10.19
N ILE A 37 7.20 0.28 9.59
CA ILE A 37 6.46 1.32 8.87
C ILE A 37 5.02 1.34 9.35
N ALA A 38 4.50 2.55 9.62
CA ALA A 38 3.10 2.73 9.97
C ALA A 38 2.27 2.93 8.71
N GLY A 39 1.05 2.46 8.71
CA GLY A 39 0.15 2.68 7.59
C GLY A 39 -1.19 1.99 7.77
N PHE A 40 -1.98 2.01 6.69
CA PHE A 40 -3.29 1.37 6.64
C PHE A 40 -3.25 0.25 5.62
N ILE A 41 -4.07 -0.77 5.84
CA ILE A 41 -4.07 -1.99 5.03
C ILE A 41 -5.16 -1.94 3.97
N VAL A 42 -4.77 -2.23 2.71
CA VAL A 42 -5.71 -2.46 1.61
C VAL A 42 -5.50 -3.91 1.17
N PRO A 43 -6.42 -4.84 1.51
CA PRO A 43 -6.21 -6.25 1.19
C PRO A 43 -6.35 -6.50 -0.31
N LEU A 44 -5.55 -7.42 -0.84
CA LEU A 44 -5.58 -7.79 -2.25
C LEU A 44 -6.24 -9.14 -2.49
N ASP A 45 -6.22 -10.02 -1.51
CA ASP A 45 -6.70 -11.41 -1.64
C ASP A 45 -7.69 -11.78 -0.55
N PHE A 46 -8.59 -10.85 -0.19
CA PHE A 46 -9.51 -11.09 0.91
C PHE A 46 -10.43 -12.29 0.61
N ASP A 47 -10.47 -13.24 1.54
CA ASP A 47 -11.33 -14.41 1.45
C ASP A 47 -12.57 -14.15 2.32
N PHE A 48 -13.74 -14.04 1.67
CA PHE A 48 -14.97 -13.71 2.36
C PHE A 48 -15.52 -14.88 3.18
N ASP A 49 -15.09 -16.12 2.88
CA ASP A 49 -15.53 -17.29 3.65
C ASP A 49 -14.84 -17.40 4.99
N THR A 50 -13.53 -17.13 5.02
CA THR A 50 -12.75 -17.18 6.26
C THR A 50 -12.55 -15.82 6.90
N GLU A 51 -12.87 -14.75 6.18
CA GLU A 51 -12.66 -13.37 6.62
C GLU A 51 -11.19 -13.09 6.92
N THR A 52 -10.30 -13.57 6.06
CA THR A 52 -8.86 -13.42 6.20
C THR A 52 -8.22 -12.98 4.89
N PHE A 53 -6.97 -12.51 4.99
CA PHE A 53 -6.17 -12.14 3.83
C PHE A 53 -4.70 -12.41 4.15
N GLN A 54 -3.88 -12.51 3.12
CA GLN A 54 -2.43 -12.70 3.30
C GLN A 54 -1.61 -11.67 2.55
N THR A 55 -2.16 -11.10 1.49
CA THR A 55 -1.46 -10.12 0.65
C THR A 55 -2.21 -8.81 0.71
N PHE A 56 -1.48 -7.72 0.93
CA PHE A 56 -2.10 -6.41 1.04
C PHE A 56 -1.13 -5.30 0.65
N LEU A 57 -1.69 -4.12 0.40
CA LEU A 57 -0.91 -2.91 0.25
C LEU A 57 -0.91 -2.15 1.56
N LEU A 58 0.25 -1.66 1.96
CA LEU A 58 0.36 -0.74 3.08
C LEU A 58 0.41 0.67 2.51
N VAL A 59 -0.54 1.51 2.90
CA VAL A 59 -0.72 2.85 2.33
C VAL A 59 -0.68 3.90 3.43
N PRO A 60 -0.35 5.18 3.07
CA PRO A 60 -0.09 6.20 4.10
C PRO A 60 -1.34 6.79 4.75
N TYR A 61 -2.54 6.60 4.19
CA TYR A 61 -3.74 7.15 4.79
C TYR A 61 -4.95 6.27 4.47
N PHE A 62 -5.96 6.37 5.32
CA PHE A 62 -7.16 5.53 5.20
C PHE A 62 -7.91 5.85 3.91
N GLY A 63 -8.30 4.81 3.19
CA GLY A 63 -9.07 4.96 1.96
C GLY A 63 -8.24 5.21 0.72
N ALA A 64 -6.92 5.31 0.85
CA ALA A 64 -6.05 5.44 -0.31
C ALA A 64 -6.24 4.25 -1.23
N CYS A 65 -6.20 4.48 -2.55
CA CYS A 65 -6.37 3.46 -3.59
C CYS A 65 -7.80 2.94 -3.70
N ILE A 66 -8.72 3.38 -2.84
CA ILE A 66 -10.11 2.94 -2.86
C ILE A 66 -11.04 4.10 -3.22
N HIS A 67 -10.94 5.21 -2.49
CA HIS A 67 -11.83 6.36 -2.64
C HIS A 67 -11.17 7.54 -3.33
N THR A 68 -9.86 7.53 -3.46
CA THR A 68 -9.08 8.59 -4.06
C THR A 68 -8.04 7.98 -4.99
N PRO A 69 -7.41 8.78 -5.85
CA PRO A 69 -6.28 8.28 -6.65
C PRO A 69 -5.21 7.70 -5.73
N PRO A 70 -4.46 6.70 -6.18
CA PRO A 70 -3.43 6.10 -5.35
C PRO A 70 -2.33 7.11 -5.02
N PRO A 71 -1.66 6.96 -3.87
CA PRO A 71 -0.48 7.76 -3.57
C PRO A 71 0.67 7.41 -4.51
N PRO A 72 1.76 8.19 -4.50
CA PRO A 72 2.94 7.82 -5.29
C PRO A 72 3.43 6.42 -4.93
N SER A 73 3.94 5.70 -5.92
CA SER A 73 4.35 4.30 -5.71
C SER A 73 5.42 4.14 -4.63
N ASN A 74 6.26 5.16 -4.40
CA ASN A 74 7.28 5.10 -3.35
C ASN A 74 6.68 5.25 -1.93
N GLN A 75 5.37 5.39 -1.82
CA GLN A 75 4.65 5.43 -0.54
C GLN A 75 3.76 4.21 -0.35
N ILE A 76 3.85 3.24 -1.24
CA ILE A 76 3.02 2.03 -1.21
C ILE A 76 3.94 0.82 -1.11
N VAL A 77 3.64 -0.06 -0.15
CA VAL A 77 4.40 -1.28 0.05
C VAL A 77 3.48 -2.48 -0.20
N HIS A 78 3.91 -3.39 -1.06
CA HIS A 78 3.21 -4.66 -1.30
C HIS A 78 3.69 -5.67 -0.27
N VAL A 79 2.81 -6.09 0.62
CA VAL A 79 3.18 -6.94 1.75
C VAL A 79 2.58 -8.32 1.58
N THR A 80 3.41 -9.34 1.81
CA THR A 80 2.97 -10.74 1.84
C THR A 80 3.24 -11.30 3.22
N SER A 81 2.19 -11.79 3.86
CA SER A 81 2.29 -12.40 5.19
C SER A 81 2.49 -13.90 5.05
N SER A 82 3.21 -14.50 5.98
CA SER A 82 3.41 -15.96 6.00
C SER A 82 2.19 -16.71 6.53
N SER A 83 1.23 -15.99 7.13
CA SER A 83 0.01 -16.61 7.66
C SER A 83 -1.19 -15.73 7.39
N ALA A 84 -2.39 -16.32 7.46
CA ALA A 84 -3.63 -15.58 7.24
C ALA A 84 -3.83 -14.54 8.34
N LEU A 85 -4.25 -13.35 7.93
CA LEU A 85 -4.51 -12.22 8.81
C LEU A 85 -6.02 -12.00 8.90
N LYS A 86 -6.49 -11.66 10.10
CA LYS A 86 -7.92 -11.46 10.34
C LYS A 86 -8.38 -10.08 9.87
N GLN A 87 -9.65 -9.97 9.50
CA GLN A 87 -10.18 -8.72 8.96
C GLN A 87 -10.13 -7.56 9.95
N GLU A 88 -10.01 -7.83 11.25
CA GLU A 88 -9.90 -6.75 12.24
C GLU A 88 -8.73 -5.83 11.97
N TRP A 89 -7.67 -6.33 11.33
CA TRP A 89 -6.52 -5.51 10.99
C TRP A 89 -6.86 -4.38 10.01
N LEU A 90 -8.02 -4.44 9.35
CA LEU A 90 -8.45 -3.42 8.39
C LEU A 90 -9.07 -2.20 9.06
N ASP A 91 -9.38 -2.27 10.35
CA ASP A 91 -10.15 -1.24 11.03
C ASP A 91 -9.31 -0.10 11.58
N TYR A 92 -8.00 -0.24 11.61
CA TYR A 92 -7.12 0.77 12.23
C TYR A 92 -5.74 0.76 11.59
N ALA A 93 -4.99 1.82 11.88
CA ALA A 93 -3.60 1.91 11.42
C ALA A 93 -2.74 0.87 12.13
N VAL A 94 -1.70 0.40 11.45
CA VAL A 94 -0.83 -0.63 11.98
C VAL A 94 0.64 -0.23 11.86
N TRP A 95 1.48 -0.85 12.68
CA TRP A 95 2.92 -0.92 12.48
C TRP A 95 3.21 -2.22 11.77
N ALA A 96 3.86 -2.14 10.62
CA ALA A 96 4.31 -3.33 9.89
C ALA A 96 5.83 -3.39 9.96
N THR A 97 6.34 -4.46 10.54
CA THR A 97 7.77 -4.68 10.64
C THR A 97 8.14 -5.87 9.76
N GLY A 98 9.10 -5.70 8.88
CA GLY A 98 9.50 -6.78 8.00
C GLY A 98 10.69 -6.43 7.15
N LEU A 99 11.05 -7.36 6.29
CA LEU A 99 12.18 -7.21 5.38
C LEU A 99 11.70 -6.48 4.13
N LEU A 100 12.21 -5.29 3.89
CA LEU A 100 11.84 -4.47 2.75
C LEU A 100 12.69 -4.82 1.54
N SER A 101 12.06 -4.81 0.37
CA SER A 101 12.72 -5.03 -0.91
C SER A 101 12.35 -3.89 -1.85
N THR A 102 13.28 -3.50 -2.71
CA THR A 102 12.99 -2.49 -3.72
C THR A 102 12.36 -3.09 -4.98
N GLN A 103 11.91 -4.34 -4.89
CA GLN A 103 11.19 -4.97 -5.98
C GLN A 103 9.78 -4.41 -6.07
N SER A 104 9.46 -3.77 -7.18
CA SER A 104 8.13 -3.20 -7.38
C SER A 104 7.12 -4.28 -7.73
N LYS A 105 5.85 -4.00 -7.41
CA LYS A 105 4.74 -4.91 -7.69
C LYS A 105 3.55 -4.12 -8.21
N ASP A 106 2.95 -4.63 -9.28
CA ASP A 106 1.71 -4.09 -9.81
C ASP A 106 0.53 -4.87 -9.24
N SER A 107 -0.58 -4.18 -8.99
CA SER A 107 -1.79 -4.82 -8.51
C SER A 107 -2.99 -4.05 -9.05
N PRO A 108 -4.21 -4.65 -8.99
CA PRO A 108 -5.40 -3.95 -9.47
C PRO A 108 -5.67 -2.63 -8.73
N GLN A 109 -5.17 -2.49 -7.51
CA GLN A 109 -5.41 -1.31 -6.69
C GLN A 109 -4.39 -0.22 -6.95
N ALA A 110 -3.11 -0.57 -7.07
CA ALA A 110 -2.05 0.41 -7.25
C ALA A 110 -0.71 -0.27 -7.56
N PHE A 111 0.23 0.52 -8.04
CA PHE A 111 1.60 0.08 -8.27
C PHE A 111 2.41 0.40 -7.02
N ALA A 112 3.00 -0.63 -6.41
CA ALA A 112 3.81 -0.47 -5.21
C ALA A 112 5.28 -0.43 -5.59
N GLY A 113 6.00 0.57 -5.09
CA GLY A 113 7.44 0.71 -5.35
C GLY A 113 8.30 -0.21 -4.50
N TYR A 114 7.75 -0.70 -3.39
CA TYR A 114 8.45 -1.58 -2.46
C TYR A 114 7.65 -2.83 -2.19
N SER A 115 8.33 -3.87 -1.74
CA SER A 115 7.71 -5.11 -1.27
C SER A 115 8.23 -5.43 0.12
N MET A 116 7.42 -6.10 0.92
CA MET A 116 7.82 -6.51 2.28
C MET A 116 7.41 -7.95 2.51
N GLN A 117 8.28 -8.70 3.18
CA GLN A 117 7.99 -10.07 3.58
C GLN A 117 8.48 -10.30 5.00
N ASN A 118 8.12 -11.44 5.57
CA ASN A 118 8.40 -11.76 6.98
C ASN A 118 7.83 -10.68 7.90
N VAL A 119 6.57 -10.28 7.61
CA VAL A 119 5.94 -9.15 8.28
C VAL A 119 5.38 -9.55 9.64
N THR A 120 5.53 -8.64 10.60
CA THR A 120 4.85 -8.71 11.89
C THR A 120 4.02 -7.45 12.03
N LEU A 121 2.74 -7.59 12.39
CA LEU A 121 1.83 -6.47 12.53
C LEU A 121 1.56 -6.17 14.00
N GLU A 122 1.47 -4.88 14.32
CA GLU A 122 1.06 -4.39 15.63
C GLU A 122 0.08 -3.24 15.42
N GLU A 123 -0.84 -3.07 16.35
CA GLU A 123 -1.76 -1.95 16.30
C GLU A 123 -0.96 -0.65 16.50
N TYR A 124 -1.26 0.35 15.66
CA TYR A 124 -0.56 1.62 15.76
C TYR A 124 -1.00 2.37 17.03
N SER A 125 -0.02 2.89 17.76
CA SER A 125 -0.27 3.71 18.94
C SER A 125 0.70 4.89 18.91
N GLU A 126 0.21 6.07 19.23
CA GLU A 126 1.07 7.27 19.27
C GLU A 126 2.16 7.15 20.31
N ASP A 127 1.92 6.39 21.36
CA ASP A 127 2.92 6.19 22.42
C ASP A 127 4.12 5.38 21.95
N GLU A 128 3.99 4.68 20.81
CA GLU A 128 5.03 3.84 20.25
C GLU A 128 5.72 4.46 19.06
N SER A 129 5.36 5.68 18.70
CA SER A 129 5.88 6.36 17.51
C SER A 129 7.24 6.98 17.82
N GLU A 130 8.25 6.20 17.88
CA GLU A 130 9.57 6.74 18.19
C GLU A 130 10.54 6.61 17.07
#